data_1c2b0b739d6e8d240c996754c7795093
#
_entry.id   1c2b0b739d6e8d240c996754c7795093
#
_cell.length_a   1.000
_cell.length_b   1.000
_cell.length_c   1.000
_cell.angle_alpha   90.00
_cell.angle_beta   90.00
_cell.angle_gamma   90.00
#
_symmetry.space_group_name_H-M   'P 1'
#
loop_
_entity.id
_entity.type
_entity.pdbx_description
1 polymer ?
#
loop_
_entity_poly.entity_id
_entity_poly.type
_entity_poly.pdbx_seq_one_letter_code
_entity_poly.pdbx_strand_id
1 'polypeptide(L)'
;MDQQLPLANIITLGVRDFGREREFYRGLGWPHAFDSNEFTVFELRGALLALFGIDQLGTDARATPEPGHGGIRSSVIITVAGPEDVDVLVRRAREAGATVTKEPTDAEFFEGRDAYFADPEGNYWEVAWAASENPVTTAARRAAGIATDVQPG
;
A
#
# COMPACT_ATOMS: atom_id res chain seq x y z
N MET A 1 -8.88 31.97 0.28
CA MET A 1 -9.52 30.93 1.11
C MET A 1 -8.66 29.69 1.04
N ASP A 2 -8.10 29.28 2.17
CA ASP A 2 -7.37 28.02 2.23
C ASP A 2 -8.36 26.88 2.06
N GLN A 3 -8.30 26.22 0.91
CA GLN A 3 -9.09 25.05 0.67
C GLN A 3 -8.52 23.91 1.52
N GLN A 4 -9.27 23.52 2.54
CA GLN A 4 -8.88 22.40 3.38
C GLN A 4 -8.97 21.11 2.55
N LEU A 5 -7.82 20.46 2.38
CA LEU A 5 -7.78 19.17 1.69
C LEU A 5 -8.45 18.10 2.56
N PRO A 6 -9.13 17.12 1.94
CA PRO A 6 -9.72 16.01 2.71
C PRO A 6 -8.64 15.15 3.36
N LEU A 7 -8.92 14.70 4.57
CA LEU A 7 -8.06 13.74 5.26
C LEU A 7 -8.45 12.32 4.84
N ALA A 8 -7.77 11.79 3.84
CA ALA A 8 -8.01 10.45 3.28
C ALA A 8 -6.85 9.54 3.68
N ASN A 9 -6.94 8.92 4.84
CA ASN A 9 -5.82 8.21 5.44
C ASN A 9 -6.14 6.80 5.95
N ILE A 10 -7.26 6.23 5.55
CA ILE A 10 -7.60 4.83 5.83
C ILE A 10 -7.95 4.15 4.52
N ILE A 11 -7.20 3.11 4.19
CA ILE A 11 -7.44 2.27 3.02
C ILE A 11 -8.08 0.99 3.51
N THR A 12 -9.29 0.68 3.06
CA THR A 12 -9.99 -0.55 3.44
C THR A 12 -9.98 -1.53 2.27
N LEU A 13 -9.51 -2.74 2.52
CA LEU A 13 -9.58 -3.85 1.60
C LEU A 13 -10.71 -4.78 2.03
N GLY A 14 -11.63 -5.07 1.12
CA GLY A 14 -12.61 -6.14 1.30
C GLY A 14 -11.95 -7.48 1.03
N VAL A 15 -11.93 -8.38 2.02
CA VAL A 15 -11.19 -9.63 1.93
C VAL A 15 -12.10 -10.83 2.08
N ARG A 16 -11.82 -11.90 1.32
CA ARG A 16 -12.58 -13.14 1.34
C ARG A 16 -12.05 -14.12 2.39
N ASP A 17 -10.75 -14.38 2.36
CA ASP A 17 -10.06 -15.20 3.36
C ASP A 17 -9.36 -14.27 4.36
N PHE A 18 -10.11 -13.83 5.36
CA PHE A 18 -9.65 -12.86 6.35
C PHE A 18 -8.39 -13.33 7.09
N GLY A 19 -8.36 -14.58 7.50
CA GLY A 19 -7.21 -15.12 8.25
C GLY A 19 -5.93 -15.12 7.41
N ARG A 20 -6.02 -15.52 6.14
CA ARG A 20 -4.87 -15.55 5.22
C ARG A 20 -4.35 -14.16 4.93
N GLU A 21 -5.22 -13.20 4.65
CA GLU A 21 -4.85 -11.82 4.39
C GLU A 21 -4.19 -11.18 5.62
N ARG A 22 -4.77 -11.38 6.80
CA ARG A 22 -4.21 -10.88 8.05
C ARG A 22 -2.80 -11.43 8.30
N GLU A 23 -2.60 -12.74 8.12
CA GLU A 23 -1.28 -13.35 8.29
C GLU A 23 -0.26 -12.84 7.27
N PHE A 24 -0.70 -12.57 6.04
CA PHE A 24 0.16 -11.98 5.02
C PHE A 24 0.73 -10.63 5.50
N TYR A 25 -0.12 -9.71 5.93
CA TYR A 25 0.32 -8.38 6.36
C TYR A 25 1.10 -8.42 7.68
N ARG A 26 0.78 -9.36 8.57
CA ARG A 26 1.62 -9.64 9.74
C ARG A 26 3.03 -10.08 9.34
N GLY A 27 3.13 -10.91 8.32
CA GLY A 27 4.40 -11.40 7.78
C GLY A 27 5.28 -10.28 7.21
N LEU A 28 4.70 -9.15 6.81
CA LEU A 28 5.45 -7.96 6.42
C LEU A 28 6.02 -7.20 7.62
N GLY A 29 5.62 -7.56 8.84
CA GLY A 29 6.06 -6.90 10.07
C GLY A 29 5.30 -5.63 10.42
N TRP A 30 4.13 -5.42 9.82
CA TRP A 30 3.33 -4.21 10.09
C TRP A 30 2.57 -4.35 11.40
N PRO A 31 2.63 -3.32 12.29
CA PRO A 31 1.96 -3.40 13.58
C PRO A 31 0.45 -3.17 13.46
N HIS A 32 -0.29 -3.78 14.40
CA HIS A 32 -1.73 -3.57 14.50
C HIS A 32 -2.06 -2.31 15.30
N ALA A 33 -2.96 -1.49 14.78
CA ALA A 33 -3.68 -0.48 15.56
C ALA A 33 -4.91 -1.10 16.24
N PHE A 34 -5.51 -2.10 15.59
CA PHE A 34 -6.67 -2.84 16.09
C PHE A 34 -6.66 -4.25 15.47
N ASP A 35 -7.11 -5.24 16.23
CA ASP A 35 -7.20 -6.61 15.74
C ASP A 35 -8.42 -7.33 16.30
N SER A 36 -9.22 -7.90 15.39
CA SER A 36 -10.33 -8.80 15.70
C SER A 36 -10.47 -9.83 14.59
N ASN A 37 -11.40 -10.77 14.74
CA ASN A 37 -11.64 -11.80 13.73
C ASN A 37 -12.43 -11.30 12.51
N GLU A 38 -12.94 -10.08 12.54
CA GLU A 38 -13.77 -9.51 11.48
C GLU A 38 -13.21 -8.21 10.90
N PHE A 39 -12.34 -7.55 11.63
CA PHE A 39 -11.79 -6.26 11.26
C PHE A 39 -10.40 -6.09 11.89
N THR A 40 -9.41 -5.85 11.07
CA THR A 40 -8.03 -5.63 11.52
C THR A 40 -7.48 -4.38 10.86
N VAL A 41 -6.79 -3.55 11.62
CA VAL A 41 -6.18 -2.32 11.13
C VAL A 41 -4.68 -2.37 11.40
N PHE A 42 -3.90 -2.22 10.33
CA PHE A 42 -2.44 -2.10 10.39
C PHE A 42 -2.02 -0.64 10.29
N GLU A 43 -0.98 -0.30 11.05
CA GLU A 43 -0.38 1.03 10.99
C GLU A 43 0.62 1.12 9.85
N LEU A 44 0.42 2.11 8.98
CA LEU A 44 1.38 2.51 7.96
C LEU A 44 1.78 3.96 8.21
N ARG A 45 2.88 4.36 7.64
CA ARG A 45 3.29 5.75 7.71
C ARG A 45 2.48 6.57 6.71
N GLY A 46 1.66 7.48 7.22
CA GLY A 46 0.80 8.35 6.42
C GLY A 46 -0.59 7.79 6.13
N ALA A 47 -0.84 6.53 6.46
CA ALA A 47 -2.14 5.89 6.28
C ALA A 47 -2.32 4.71 7.23
N LEU A 48 -3.54 4.22 7.31
CA LEU A 48 -3.88 2.94 7.94
C LEU A 48 -4.37 1.98 6.87
N LEU A 49 -4.06 0.69 7.02
CA LEU A 49 -4.61 -0.36 6.18
C LEU A 49 -5.61 -1.16 6.99
N ALA A 50 -6.89 -1.12 6.60
CA ALA A 50 -7.94 -1.89 7.23
C ALA A 50 -8.30 -3.10 6.37
N LEU A 51 -8.41 -4.27 6.99
CA LEU A 51 -8.98 -5.47 6.39
C LEU A 51 -10.39 -5.65 6.94
N PHE A 52 -11.36 -5.82 6.07
CA PHE A 52 -12.76 -6.00 6.42
C PHE A 52 -13.34 -7.11 5.55
N GLY A 53 -14.11 -8.04 6.12
CA GLY A 53 -14.74 -9.09 5.34
C GLY A 53 -15.53 -8.49 4.17
N ILE A 54 -15.38 -9.04 2.95
CA ILE A 54 -15.93 -8.40 1.75
C ILE A 54 -17.46 -8.34 1.78
N ASP A 55 -18.11 -9.33 2.39
CA ASP A 55 -19.57 -9.33 2.51
C ASP A 55 -20.06 -8.26 3.48
N GLN A 56 -19.35 -8.08 4.61
CA GLN A 56 -19.64 -7.02 5.56
C GLN A 56 -19.39 -5.64 4.95
N LEU A 57 -18.30 -5.48 4.20
CA LEU A 57 -18.02 -4.23 3.49
C LEU A 57 -19.13 -3.91 2.49
N GLY A 58 -19.55 -4.90 1.70
CA GLY A 58 -20.66 -4.75 0.75
C GLY A 58 -21.95 -4.35 1.44
N THR A 59 -22.27 -4.97 2.56
CA THR A 59 -23.46 -4.65 3.36
C THR A 59 -23.39 -3.21 3.89
N ASP A 60 -22.25 -2.85 4.46
CA ASP A 60 -22.05 -1.51 5.03
C ASP A 60 -22.11 -0.41 3.96
N ALA A 61 -21.46 -0.64 2.84
CA ALA A 61 -21.43 0.30 1.71
C ALA A 61 -22.71 0.29 0.86
N ARG A 62 -23.62 -0.65 1.09
CA ARG A 62 -24.82 -0.90 0.27
C ARG A 62 -24.45 -1.10 -1.20
N ALA A 63 -23.42 -1.89 -1.43
CA ALA A 63 -22.89 -2.19 -2.76
C ALA A 63 -22.65 -3.69 -2.89
N THR A 64 -22.80 -4.19 -4.11
CA THR A 64 -22.54 -5.60 -4.40
C THR A 64 -21.03 -5.85 -4.35
N PRO A 65 -20.56 -6.87 -3.59
CA PRO A 65 -19.17 -7.23 -3.60
C PRO A 65 -18.67 -7.57 -5.01
N GLU A 66 -17.47 -7.13 -5.32
CA GLU A 66 -16.83 -7.47 -6.58
C GLU A 66 -16.55 -8.98 -6.62
N PRO A 67 -16.85 -9.67 -7.73
CA PRO A 67 -16.75 -11.14 -7.78
C PRO A 67 -15.33 -11.72 -7.76
N GLY A 68 -14.29 -10.89 -7.89
CA GLY A 68 -12.92 -11.34 -7.72
C GLY A 68 -12.34 -12.08 -8.91
N HIS A 69 -12.45 -11.52 -10.08
CA HIS A 69 -11.89 -12.12 -11.31
C HIS A 69 -10.39 -11.82 -11.52
N GLY A 70 -9.75 -11.13 -10.60
CA GLY A 70 -8.36 -10.72 -10.71
C GLY A 70 -8.16 -9.49 -11.60
N GLY A 71 -6.92 -9.18 -11.91
CA GLY A 71 -6.55 -8.01 -12.67
C GLY A 71 -6.32 -6.79 -11.80
N ILE A 72 -5.57 -5.83 -12.34
CA ILE A 72 -5.23 -4.61 -11.62
C ILE A 72 -6.20 -3.48 -11.98
N ARG A 73 -6.71 -2.80 -10.97
CA ARG A 73 -7.50 -1.57 -11.11
C ARG A 73 -6.92 -0.46 -10.25
N SER A 74 -6.26 -0.82 -9.16
CA SER A 74 -5.66 0.12 -8.24
C SER A 74 -4.36 -0.45 -7.67
N SER A 75 -3.48 0.40 -7.22
CA SER A 75 -2.31 0.01 -6.44
C SER A 75 -2.02 1.05 -5.38
N VAL A 76 -1.39 0.62 -4.31
CA VAL A 76 -0.86 1.51 -3.28
C VAL A 76 0.65 1.53 -3.41
N ILE A 77 1.24 2.72 -3.41
CA ILE A 77 2.68 2.88 -3.58
C ILE A 77 3.34 3.01 -2.21
N ILE A 78 4.32 2.14 -1.96
CA ILE A 78 5.23 2.26 -0.84
C ILE A 78 6.50 2.93 -1.34
N THR A 79 6.74 4.15 -0.89
CA THR A 79 7.96 4.88 -1.23
C THR A 79 9.06 4.50 -0.25
N VAL A 80 10.20 4.10 -0.78
CA VAL A 80 11.37 3.69 0.02
C VAL A 80 12.53 4.67 -0.16
N ALA A 81 13.48 4.63 0.79
CA ALA A 81 14.57 5.61 0.88
C ALA A 81 15.73 5.34 -0.07
N GLY A 82 15.93 4.10 -0.47
CA GLY A 82 17.02 3.71 -1.36
C GLY A 82 16.64 2.59 -2.32
N PRO A 83 17.40 2.40 -3.41
CA PRO A 83 17.07 1.38 -4.40
C PRO A 83 17.13 -0.05 -3.85
N GLU A 84 18.02 -0.31 -2.90
CA GLU A 84 18.15 -1.63 -2.26
C GLU A 84 16.90 -2.00 -1.45
N ASP A 85 16.21 -1.00 -0.92
CA ASP A 85 14.99 -1.21 -0.11
C ASP A 85 13.85 -1.78 -0.95
N VAL A 86 13.83 -1.50 -2.26
CA VAL A 86 12.88 -2.12 -3.19
C VAL A 86 13.05 -3.63 -3.17
N ASP A 87 14.28 -4.12 -3.31
CA ASP A 87 14.59 -5.54 -3.32
C ASP A 87 14.30 -6.20 -1.97
N VAL A 88 14.63 -5.53 -0.87
CA VAL A 88 14.39 -6.05 0.49
C VAL A 88 12.89 -6.21 0.75
N LEU A 89 12.09 -5.20 0.40
CA LEU A 89 10.64 -5.25 0.66
C LEU A 89 9.96 -6.30 -0.21
N VAL A 90 10.34 -6.42 -1.48
CA VAL A 90 9.80 -7.46 -2.38
C VAL A 90 10.14 -8.86 -1.86
N ARG A 91 11.35 -9.07 -1.36
CA ARG A 91 11.74 -10.36 -0.77
C ARG A 91 10.86 -10.70 0.42
N ARG A 92 10.64 -9.75 1.33
CA ARG A 92 9.73 -9.94 2.48
C ARG A 92 8.31 -10.25 2.05
N ALA A 93 7.82 -9.53 1.04
CA ALA A 93 6.49 -9.77 0.51
C ALA A 93 6.37 -11.19 -0.07
N ARG A 94 7.35 -11.63 -0.85
CA ARG A 94 7.38 -12.99 -1.41
C ARG A 94 7.41 -14.04 -0.30
N GLU A 95 8.23 -13.86 0.72
CA GLU A 95 8.31 -14.78 1.88
C GLU A 95 7.00 -14.82 2.66
N ALA A 96 6.26 -13.71 2.69
CA ALA A 96 4.95 -13.65 3.36
C ALA A 96 3.81 -14.23 2.51
N GLY A 97 4.04 -14.56 1.24
CA GLY A 97 3.05 -15.19 0.36
C GLY A 97 2.56 -14.33 -0.81
N ALA A 98 3.21 -13.19 -1.09
CA ALA A 98 2.86 -12.37 -2.24
C ALA A 98 3.21 -13.02 -3.57
N THR A 99 2.47 -12.66 -4.60
CA THR A 99 2.84 -12.90 -5.99
C THR A 99 3.56 -11.66 -6.53
N VAL A 100 4.82 -11.81 -6.91
CA VAL A 100 5.58 -10.70 -7.51
C VAL A 100 5.27 -10.65 -9.00
N THR A 101 4.62 -9.58 -9.43
CA THR A 101 4.21 -9.41 -10.83
C THR A 101 5.25 -8.65 -11.64
N LYS A 102 6.05 -7.81 -10.99
CA LYS A 102 7.19 -7.13 -11.60
C LYS A 102 8.37 -7.19 -10.63
N GLU A 103 9.41 -7.90 -11.03
CA GLU A 103 10.64 -7.97 -10.25
C GLU A 103 11.30 -6.58 -10.15
N PRO A 104 12.05 -6.29 -9.07
CA PRO A 104 12.77 -5.04 -8.96
C PRO A 104 13.65 -4.76 -10.18
N THR A 105 13.42 -3.60 -10.79
CA THR A 105 14.12 -3.18 -12.02
C THR A 105 14.08 -1.66 -12.14
N ASP A 106 14.82 -1.12 -13.10
CA ASP A 106 14.73 0.29 -13.45
C ASP A 106 13.29 0.62 -13.86
N ALA A 107 12.74 1.70 -13.29
CA ALA A 107 11.36 2.09 -13.56
C ALA A 107 11.20 2.61 -15.00
N GLU A 108 10.09 2.25 -15.65
CA GLU A 108 9.81 2.65 -17.04
C GLU A 108 9.26 4.08 -17.13
N PHE A 109 8.56 4.54 -16.10
CA PHE A 109 7.81 5.80 -16.15
C PHE A 109 8.41 6.93 -15.32
N PHE A 110 9.51 6.65 -14.62
CA PHE A 110 10.26 7.66 -13.85
C PHE A 110 11.71 7.23 -13.68
N GLU A 111 12.57 8.15 -13.29
CA GLU A 111 13.95 7.83 -13.00
C GLU A 111 14.06 7.25 -11.59
N GLY A 112 14.30 5.95 -11.53
CA GLY A 112 14.35 5.21 -10.25
C GLY A 112 14.26 3.71 -10.43
N ARG A 113 13.81 3.04 -9.38
CA ARG A 113 13.66 1.59 -9.32
C ARG A 113 12.32 1.26 -8.71
N ASP A 114 11.60 0.32 -9.31
CA ASP A 114 10.32 -0.12 -8.79
C ASP A 114 10.12 -1.63 -8.92
N ALA A 115 9.08 -2.08 -8.27
CA ALA A 115 8.58 -3.44 -8.32
C ALA A 115 7.09 -3.46 -7.99
N TYR A 116 6.41 -4.53 -8.35
CA TYR A 116 5.00 -4.74 -8.00
C TYR A 116 4.80 -6.12 -7.42
N PHE A 117 3.95 -6.19 -6.40
CA PHE A 117 3.47 -7.46 -5.89
C PHE A 117 1.97 -7.39 -5.62
N ALA A 118 1.34 -8.55 -5.67
CA ALA A 118 -0.05 -8.71 -5.25
C ALA A 118 -0.08 -9.48 -3.93
N ASP A 119 -0.99 -9.09 -3.04
CA ASP A 119 -1.29 -9.86 -1.85
C ASP A 119 -2.00 -11.18 -2.25
N PRO A 120 -2.27 -12.11 -1.31
CA PRO A 120 -2.90 -13.39 -1.66
C PRO A 120 -4.26 -13.27 -2.35
N GLU A 121 -4.96 -12.16 -2.22
CA GLU A 121 -6.26 -11.94 -2.87
C GLU A 121 -6.20 -11.02 -4.10
N GLY A 122 -5.00 -10.65 -4.54
CA GLY A 122 -4.83 -9.86 -5.76
C GLY A 122 -4.93 -8.35 -5.56
N ASN A 123 -4.68 -7.85 -4.37
CA ASN A 123 -4.52 -6.42 -4.13
C ASN A 123 -3.07 -6.02 -4.42
N TYR A 124 -2.90 -5.03 -5.29
CA TYR A 124 -1.58 -4.67 -5.84
C TYR A 124 -0.91 -3.57 -5.03
N TRP A 125 0.40 -3.76 -4.84
CA TRP A 125 1.30 -2.81 -4.23
C TRP A 125 2.46 -2.52 -5.17
N GLU A 126 2.82 -1.26 -5.28
CA GLU A 126 4.07 -0.84 -5.92
C GLU A 126 5.08 -0.49 -4.83
N VAL A 127 6.32 -0.91 -5.00
CA VAL A 127 7.43 -0.45 -4.18
C VAL A 127 8.31 0.39 -5.06
N ALA A 128 8.53 1.67 -4.70
CA ALA A 128 9.20 2.61 -5.58
C ALA A 128 10.26 3.45 -4.84
N TRP A 129 11.41 3.57 -5.49
CA TRP A 129 12.44 4.53 -5.14
C TRP A 129 12.65 5.48 -6.32
N ALA A 130 12.50 6.78 -6.09
CA ALA A 130 12.79 7.80 -7.09
C ALA A 130 14.21 8.33 -6.90
N ALA A 131 14.99 8.34 -7.98
CA ALA A 131 16.40 8.77 -7.95
C ALA A 131 16.56 10.27 -7.70
N SER A 132 15.52 11.04 -7.96
CA SER A 132 15.54 12.49 -7.74
C SER A 132 14.17 12.98 -7.24
N GLU A 133 14.18 14.08 -6.51
CA GLU A 133 12.96 14.76 -6.10
C GLU A 133 12.16 15.21 -7.32
N ASN A 134 10.86 15.00 -7.26
CA ASN A 134 9.90 15.45 -8.28
C ASN A 134 8.61 15.92 -7.58
N PRO A 135 7.69 16.60 -8.27
CA PRO A 135 6.48 17.13 -7.64
C PRO A 135 5.63 16.08 -6.93
N VAL A 136 5.60 14.84 -7.43
CA VAL A 136 4.81 13.76 -6.83
C VAL A 136 5.45 13.29 -5.52
N THR A 137 6.75 13.04 -5.50
CA THR A 137 7.44 12.60 -4.28
C THR A 137 7.42 13.69 -3.20
N THR A 138 7.57 14.96 -3.59
CA THR A 138 7.46 16.09 -2.68
C THR A 138 6.04 16.17 -2.06
N ALA A 139 5.00 16.04 -2.89
CA ALA A 139 3.62 16.04 -2.41
C ALA A 139 3.32 14.84 -1.50
N ALA A 140 3.82 13.65 -1.82
CA ALA A 140 3.64 12.45 -1.02
C ALA A 140 4.30 12.59 0.36
N ARG A 141 5.50 13.15 0.43
CA ARG A 141 6.18 13.44 1.70
C ARG A 141 5.38 14.42 2.54
N ARG A 142 4.89 15.49 1.91
CA ARG A 142 4.05 16.49 2.60
C ARG A 142 2.78 15.86 3.15
N ALA A 143 2.12 15.03 2.35
CA ALA A 143 0.92 14.31 2.77
C ALA A 143 1.18 13.39 3.96
N ALA A 144 2.37 12.80 4.05
CA ALA A 144 2.80 11.95 5.16
C ALA A 144 3.31 12.73 6.39
N GLY A 145 3.28 14.06 6.35
CA GLY A 145 3.80 14.89 7.44
C GLY A 145 5.31 14.88 7.57
N ILE A 146 6.04 14.48 6.50
CA ILE A 146 7.49 14.49 6.49
C ILE A 146 7.97 15.86 6.03
N ALA A 147 8.87 16.46 6.80
CA ALA A 147 9.49 17.72 6.40
C ALA A 147 10.23 17.52 5.06
N THR A 148 9.88 18.35 4.10
CA THR A 148 10.68 18.45 2.88
C THR A 148 11.75 19.47 3.16
N ASP A 149 13.01 19.04 3.21
CA ASP A 149 14.15 19.96 3.21
C ASP A 149 14.21 20.64 1.85
N VAL A 150 13.27 21.52 1.57
CA VAL A 150 13.44 22.48 0.50
C VAL A 150 14.26 23.62 1.11
N GLN A 151 15.57 23.55 0.93
CA GLN A 151 16.38 24.74 1.04
C GLN A 151 15.84 25.73 0.00
N PRO A 152 15.33 26.90 0.42
CA PRO A 152 15.01 27.92 -0.57
C PRO A 152 16.34 28.32 -1.24
N GLY A 153 16.45 27.98 -2.50
CA GLY A 153 17.53 28.48 -3.36
C GLY A 153 17.37 29.97 -3.64
#